data_16e400edbb62c30cfa37d783889fd2e6
#
_entry.id   16e400edbb62c30cfa37d783889fd2e6
#
_cell.length_a   1.000
_cell.length_b   1.000
_cell.length_c   1.000
_cell.angle_alpha   90.00
_cell.angle_beta   90.00
_cell.angle_gamma   90.00
#
_symmetry.space_group_name_H-M   'P 1'
#
loop_
_entity.id
_entity.type
_entity.pdbx_description
1 polymer ?
#
loop_
_entity_poly.entity_id
_entity_poly.type
_entity_poly.pdbx_seq_one_letter_code
_entity_poly.pdbx_strand_id
1 'polypeptide(L)'
;MNILHGLTGSVATSLIGKINKTHKEKNHTVQYVCSKSGEEFLLGFSENALGPTVQNIHNDESEWRYFRDDNKVLHIDLIKWADVFVIAPCSANTLAKIANGICDNLLT
;
A
#
# COMPACT_ATOMS: atom_id res chain seq x y z
N MET A 1 -4.21 -15.70 -4.46
CA MET A 1 -5.07 -15.02 -3.49
C MET A 1 -4.98 -13.51 -3.69
N ASN A 2 -5.94 -12.80 -3.17
CA ASN A 2 -5.95 -11.34 -3.22
C ASN A 2 -5.19 -10.79 -2.02
N ILE A 3 -4.07 -10.13 -2.28
CA ILE A 3 -3.19 -9.58 -1.23
C ILE A 3 -3.28 -8.06 -1.25
N LEU A 4 -3.64 -7.48 -0.11
CA LEU A 4 -3.47 -6.06 0.13
C LEU A 4 -2.13 -5.86 0.82
N HIS A 5 -1.21 -5.17 0.16
CA HIS A 5 0.16 -5.00 0.63
C HIS A 5 0.41 -3.56 1.07
N GLY A 6 0.65 -3.36 2.35
CA GLY A 6 0.94 -2.06 2.93
C GLY A 6 2.43 -1.71 2.86
N LEU A 7 2.73 -0.50 2.42
CA LEU A 7 4.09 0.04 2.31
C LEU A 7 4.22 1.26 3.21
N THR A 8 5.15 1.23 4.14
CA THR A 8 5.34 2.32 5.10
C THR A 8 6.68 3.02 4.92
N GLY A 9 6.98 4.00 5.78
CA GLY A 9 8.17 4.83 5.70
C GLY A 9 9.45 4.09 6.06
N SER A 10 9.95 3.28 5.13
CA SER A 10 11.21 2.57 5.27
C SER A 10 11.95 2.56 3.94
N VAL A 11 13.28 2.56 4.01
CA VAL A 11 14.15 2.42 2.82
C VAL A 11 13.81 1.12 2.08
N ALA A 12 13.39 0.08 2.78
CA ALA A 12 13.01 -1.19 2.16
C ALA A 12 11.81 -1.07 1.21
N THR A 13 11.03 0.01 1.28
CA THR A 13 9.96 0.28 0.32
C THR A 13 10.51 0.41 -1.11
N SER A 14 11.80 0.75 -1.27
CA SER A 14 12.45 0.77 -2.58
C SER A 14 12.48 -0.58 -3.28
N LEU A 15 12.28 -1.67 -2.54
CA LEU A 15 12.27 -3.03 -3.08
C LEU A 15 10.93 -3.43 -3.70
N ILE A 16 10.01 -2.47 -3.87
CA ILE A 16 8.66 -2.73 -4.39
C ILE A 16 8.68 -3.48 -5.74
N GLY A 17 9.63 -3.17 -6.61
CA GLY A 17 9.76 -3.86 -7.89
C GLY A 17 10.00 -5.36 -7.72
N LYS A 18 10.87 -5.74 -6.79
CA LYS A 18 11.16 -7.14 -6.47
C LYS A 18 9.98 -7.82 -5.78
N ILE A 19 9.34 -7.10 -4.87
CA ILE A 19 8.16 -7.59 -4.15
C ILE A 19 7.05 -7.91 -5.15
N ASN A 20 6.77 -6.98 -6.05
CA ASN A 20 5.72 -7.14 -7.06
C ASN A 20 6.01 -8.33 -7.99
N LYS A 21 7.28 -8.48 -8.40
CA LYS A 21 7.69 -9.62 -9.21
C LYS A 21 7.45 -10.95 -8.48
N THR A 22 7.80 -11.03 -7.21
CA THR A 22 7.58 -12.22 -6.39
C THR A 22 6.10 -12.56 -6.28
N HIS A 23 5.24 -11.57 -6.05
CA HIS A 23 3.80 -11.80 -6.01
C HIS A 23 3.28 -12.36 -7.33
N LYS A 24 3.74 -11.81 -8.46
CA LYS A 24 3.34 -12.30 -9.79
C LYS A 24 3.79 -13.73 -10.04
N GLU A 25 5.01 -14.08 -9.65
CA GLU A 25 5.54 -15.43 -9.78
C GLU A 25 4.74 -16.45 -8.99
N LYS A 26 4.13 -16.02 -7.88
CA LYS A 26 3.27 -16.85 -7.03
C LYS A 26 1.79 -16.81 -7.44
N ASN A 27 1.46 -16.14 -8.55
CA ASN A 27 0.10 -15.99 -9.06
C ASN A 27 -0.86 -15.29 -8.09
N HIS A 28 -0.36 -14.32 -7.33
CA HIS A 28 -1.19 -13.49 -6.45
C HIS A 28 -1.64 -12.22 -7.17
N THR A 29 -2.87 -11.80 -6.90
CA THR A 29 -3.38 -10.49 -7.31
C THR A 29 -3.15 -9.53 -6.16
N VAL A 30 -2.44 -8.42 -6.42
CA VAL A 30 -1.98 -7.51 -5.38
C VAL A 30 -2.47 -6.10 -5.62
N GLN A 31 -2.95 -5.46 -4.55
CA GLN A 31 -3.12 -4.01 -4.50
C GLN A 31 -2.26 -3.48 -3.36
N TYR A 32 -1.72 -2.28 -3.55
CA TYR A 32 -0.83 -1.65 -2.58
C TYR A 32 -1.50 -0.46 -1.92
N VAL A 33 -1.23 -0.30 -0.63
CA VAL A 33 -1.59 0.89 0.14
C VAL A 33 -0.31 1.46 0.73
N CYS A 34 -0.03 2.74 0.52
CA CYS A 34 1.14 3.36 1.11
C CYS A 34 0.75 4.43 2.12
N SER A 35 1.53 4.54 3.19
CA SER A 35 1.48 5.69 4.09
C SER A 35 2.12 6.91 3.40
N LYS A 36 1.93 8.10 3.96
CA LYS A 36 2.56 9.31 3.42
C LYS A 36 4.07 9.16 3.34
N SER A 37 4.71 8.64 4.39
CA SER A 37 6.15 8.40 4.40
C SER A 37 6.55 7.31 3.39
N GLY A 38 5.75 6.28 3.22
CA GLY A 38 5.97 5.25 2.19
C GLY A 38 5.92 5.85 0.80
N GLU A 39 4.96 6.74 0.53
CA GLU A 39 4.87 7.45 -0.74
C GLU A 39 6.12 8.30 -1.01
N GLU A 40 6.64 9.01 0.01
CA GLU A 40 7.85 9.79 -0.12
C GLU A 40 9.04 8.93 -0.56
N PHE A 41 9.19 7.74 0.02
CA PHE A 41 10.23 6.81 -0.41
C PHE A 41 10.01 6.29 -1.84
N LEU A 42 8.79 6.03 -2.24
CA LEU A 42 8.48 5.63 -3.61
C LEU A 42 8.82 6.72 -4.62
N LEU A 43 8.50 7.97 -4.32
CA LEU A 43 8.79 9.12 -5.18
C LEU A 43 10.27 9.47 -5.20
N GLY A 44 10.98 9.21 -4.09
CA GLY A 44 12.41 9.50 -3.96
C GLY A 44 13.32 8.55 -4.73
N PHE A 45 12.83 7.37 -5.10
CA PHE A 45 13.58 6.43 -5.92
C PHE A 45 13.22 6.62 -7.38
N SER A 46 14.21 6.47 -8.26
CA SER A 46 14.03 6.70 -9.70
C SER A 46 12.89 5.85 -10.27
N GLU A 47 12.31 6.29 -11.35
CA GLU A 47 11.26 5.58 -12.08
C GLU A 47 11.62 4.11 -12.36
N ASN A 48 12.91 3.81 -12.48
CA ASN A 48 13.40 2.46 -12.69
C ASN A 48 13.15 1.52 -11.50
N ALA A 49 13.05 2.05 -10.27
CA ALA A 49 12.78 1.25 -9.09
C ALA A 49 11.33 0.79 -9.03
N LEU A 50 10.40 1.64 -9.50
CA LEU A 50 8.98 1.29 -9.56
C LEU A 50 8.67 0.35 -10.71
N GLY A 51 9.38 0.50 -11.83
CA GLY A 51 9.11 -0.24 -13.05
C GLY A 51 7.73 0.07 -13.63
N PRO A 52 7.53 -0.16 -14.92
CA PRO A 52 6.22 0.08 -15.55
C PRO A 52 5.15 -0.91 -15.14
N THR A 53 5.48 -1.91 -14.33
CA THR A 53 4.59 -3.02 -13.97
C THR A 53 3.94 -2.89 -12.61
N VAL A 54 4.35 -1.92 -11.78
CA VAL A 54 3.74 -1.74 -10.44
C VAL A 54 2.56 -0.79 -10.57
N GLN A 55 1.37 -1.34 -10.43
CA GLN A 55 0.11 -0.62 -10.54
C GLN A 55 -0.71 -0.83 -9.27
N ASN A 56 -1.85 -0.14 -9.19
CA ASN A 56 -2.79 -0.28 -8.08
C ASN A 56 -2.19 0.11 -6.73
N ILE A 57 -1.48 1.25 -6.70
CA ILE A 57 -0.96 1.84 -5.48
C ILE A 57 -1.94 2.92 -5.00
N HIS A 58 -2.47 2.74 -3.79
CA HIS A 58 -3.41 3.66 -3.17
C HIS A 58 -2.74 4.44 -2.04
N ASN A 59 -3.11 5.71 -1.89
CA ASN A 59 -2.64 6.58 -0.82
C ASN A 59 -3.83 7.29 -0.16
N ASP A 60 -3.57 8.19 0.79
CA ASP A 60 -4.64 8.92 1.48
C ASP A 60 -5.49 9.76 0.52
N GLU A 61 -4.88 10.38 -0.48
CA GLU A 61 -5.60 11.14 -1.50
C GLU A 61 -6.51 10.24 -2.34
N SER A 62 -6.09 8.99 -2.60
CA SER A 62 -6.91 8.03 -3.34
C SER A 62 -8.23 7.74 -2.64
N GLU A 63 -8.26 7.69 -1.30
CA GLU A 63 -9.49 7.47 -0.54
C GLU A 63 -10.50 8.59 -0.79
N TRP A 64 -10.06 9.84 -0.72
CA TRP A 64 -10.94 10.99 -0.91
C TRP A 64 -11.40 11.13 -2.35
N ARG A 65 -10.52 10.87 -3.31
CA ARG A 65 -10.87 10.86 -4.73
C ARG A 65 -11.92 9.81 -5.03
N TYR A 66 -11.76 8.62 -4.50
CA TYR A 66 -12.69 7.51 -4.66
C TYR A 66 -14.08 7.85 -4.12
N PHE A 67 -14.12 8.50 -2.96
CA PHE A 67 -15.38 8.95 -2.37
C PHE A 67 -16.06 10.04 -3.20
N ARG A 68 -15.29 11.03 -3.68
CA ARG A 68 -15.83 12.13 -4.50
C ARG A 68 -16.36 11.65 -5.83
N ASP A 69 -15.63 10.77 -6.52
CA ASP A 69 -15.94 10.36 -7.89
C ASP A 69 -17.00 9.26 -7.93
N ASP A 70 -16.89 8.26 -7.06
CA ASP A 70 -17.72 7.06 -7.11
C ASP A 70 -18.70 6.94 -5.93
N ASN A 71 -18.65 7.86 -4.98
CA ASN A 71 -19.45 7.84 -3.75
C ASN A 71 -19.30 6.52 -2.98
N LYS A 72 -18.10 5.97 -2.97
CA LYS A 72 -17.74 4.72 -2.28
C LYS A 72 -16.59 4.95 -1.31
N VAL A 73 -16.46 4.07 -0.33
CA VAL A 73 -15.41 4.15 0.68
C VAL A 73 -14.31 3.13 0.33
N LEU A 74 -13.14 3.65 -0.07
CA LEU A 74 -12.05 2.82 -0.60
C LEU A 74 -11.55 1.80 0.41
N HIS A 75 -11.30 2.18 1.67
CA HIS A 75 -10.75 1.25 2.65
C HIS A 75 -11.71 0.08 2.92
N ILE A 76 -13.01 0.31 2.87
CA ILE A 76 -14.02 -0.76 3.04
C ILE A 76 -13.99 -1.71 1.85
N ASP A 77 -13.92 -1.17 0.63
CA ASP A 77 -13.86 -2.00 -0.58
C ASP A 77 -12.57 -2.81 -0.64
N LEU A 78 -11.45 -2.24 -0.23
CA LEU A 78 -10.18 -2.96 -0.17
C LEU A 78 -10.20 -4.11 0.84
N ILE A 79 -10.80 -3.89 2.02
CA ILE A 79 -10.94 -4.93 3.03
C ILE A 79 -11.80 -6.07 2.51
N LYS A 80 -12.91 -5.76 1.84
CA LYS A 80 -13.80 -6.79 1.27
C LYS A 80 -13.14 -7.57 0.14
N TRP A 81 -12.29 -6.91 -0.63
CA TRP A 81 -11.57 -7.53 -1.74
C TRP A 81 -10.45 -8.45 -1.27
N ALA A 82 -9.73 -8.06 -0.21
CA ALA A 82 -8.50 -8.73 0.22
C ALA A 82 -8.77 -10.03 0.96
N ASP A 83 -7.98 -11.04 0.65
CA ASP A 83 -7.92 -12.28 1.44
C ASP A 83 -6.96 -12.12 2.63
N VAL A 84 -5.91 -11.31 2.46
CA VAL A 84 -4.90 -11.05 3.49
C VAL A 84 -4.36 -9.64 3.33
N PHE A 85 -4.03 -9.00 4.46
CA PHE A 85 -3.37 -7.71 4.50
C PHE A 85 -1.98 -7.89 5.11
N VAL A 86 -0.95 -7.58 4.32
CA VAL A 86 0.46 -7.68 4.73
C VAL A 86 1.06 -6.29 4.75
N ILE A 87 1.71 -5.93 5.84
CA ILE A 87 2.43 -4.65 5.96
C ILE A 87 3.93 -4.96 5.96
N ALA A 88 4.58 -4.71 4.85
CA ALA A 88 6.01 -5.00 4.67
C ALA A 88 6.62 -4.04 3.63
N PRO A 89 7.47 -3.11 4.04
CA PRO A 89 7.98 -2.92 5.39
C PRO A 89 6.96 -2.25 6.32
N CYS A 90 7.07 -2.53 7.63
CA CYS A 90 6.25 -1.89 8.65
C CYS A 90 7.14 -0.99 9.51
N SER A 91 6.94 0.33 9.43
CA SER A 91 7.68 1.27 10.25
C SER A 91 7.24 1.18 11.72
N ALA A 92 8.14 1.60 12.63
CA ALA A 92 7.81 1.66 14.06
C ALA A 92 6.60 2.56 14.32
N ASN A 93 6.48 3.68 13.59
CA ASN A 93 5.34 4.58 13.71
C ASN A 93 4.03 3.89 13.33
N THR A 94 4.00 3.17 12.22
CA THR A 94 2.81 2.43 11.78
C THR A 94 2.46 1.33 12.79
N LEU A 95 3.45 0.58 13.26
CA LEU A 95 3.23 -0.47 14.25
C LEU A 95 2.65 0.10 15.54
N ALA A 96 3.18 1.22 16.01
CA ALA A 96 2.68 1.90 17.21
C ALA A 96 1.24 2.37 17.03
N LYS A 97 0.89 2.91 15.87
CA LYS A 97 -0.49 3.32 15.56
C LYS A 97 -1.45 2.13 15.60
N ILE A 98 -1.08 1.04 14.94
CA ILE A 98 -1.91 -0.17 14.92
C ILE A 98 -2.10 -0.72 16.33
N ALA A 99 -1.02 -0.81 17.11
CA ALA A 99 -1.05 -1.32 18.48
C ALA A 99 -1.93 -0.48 19.41
N ASN A 100 -2.05 0.83 19.14
CA ASN A 100 -2.83 1.76 19.96
C ASN A 100 -4.20 2.12 19.35
N GLY A 101 -4.59 1.49 18.26
CA GLY A 101 -5.88 1.71 17.61
C GLY A 101 -6.01 3.06 16.92
N ILE A 102 -4.90 3.67 16.50
CA ILE A 102 -4.90 4.95 15.78
C ILE A 102 -5.08 4.70 14.30
N CYS A 103 -6.21 5.14 13.76
CA CYS A 103 -6.59 4.92 12.36
C CYS A 103 -6.74 6.28 11.65
N ASP A 104 -5.63 7.01 11.50
CA ASP A 104 -5.63 8.37 10.96
C ASP A 104 -5.18 8.48 9.51
N ASN A 105 -4.99 7.36 8.82
CA ASN A 105 -4.68 7.31 7.40
C ASN A 105 -5.27 6.05 6.75
N LEU A 106 -5.17 5.98 5.42
CA LEU A 106 -5.74 4.86 4.66
C LEU A 106 -5.17 3.52 5.09
N LEU A 107 -3.84 3.44 5.31
CA LEU A 107 -3.18 2.17 5.64
C LEU A 107 -3.60 1.66 7.01
N THR A 108 -3.67 2.54 8.00
CA THR A 108 -4.03 2.16 9.38
C THR A 108 -5.53 2.16 9.59
#